data_a3d368a327af9713c57e29f3093ca1ef
#
_entry.id   a3d368a327af9713c57e29f3093ca1ef
#
_cell.length_a   1.000
_cell.length_b   1.000
_cell.length_c   1.000
_cell.angle_alpha   90.00
_cell.angle_beta   90.00
_cell.angle_gamma   90.00
#
_symmetry.space_group_name_H-M   'P 1'
#
loop_
_entity.id
_entity.type
_entity.pdbx_description
1 polymer ?
#
loop_
_entity_poly.entity_id
_entity_poly.type
_entity_poly.pdbx_seq_one_letter_code
_entity_poly.pdbx_strand_id
1 'polypeptide(L)' 'MSILTVEQIRMARSALGWSFEEFSKECLVSARTLRRIESEGGLDKATPANLKLIRETLEAAGVEFVGGPGDGPGVRLWK' A
#
# COMPACT_ATOMS: atom_id res chain seq x y z
N MET A 1 -6.45 -14.76 -3.94
CA MET A 1 -5.55 -13.66 -3.57
C MET A 1 -6.27 -12.34 -3.83
N SER A 2 -6.36 -11.50 -2.83
CA SER A 2 -7.04 -10.21 -3.00
C SER A 2 -6.15 -9.25 -3.78
N ILE A 3 -6.78 -8.46 -4.65
CA ILE A 3 -6.09 -7.42 -5.41
C ILE A 3 -6.09 -6.16 -4.56
N LEU A 4 -4.91 -5.59 -4.34
CA LEU A 4 -4.78 -4.31 -3.65
C LEU A 4 -5.34 -3.19 -4.51
N THR A 5 -5.94 -2.21 -3.87
CA THR A 5 -6.33 -0.97 -4.52
C THR A 5 -5.44 0.16 -4.04
N VAL A 6 -5.37 1.24 -4.82
CA VAL A 6 -4.64 2.45 -4.41
C VAL A 6 -5.20 2.99 -3.09
N GLU A 7 -6.52 2.95 -2.96
CA GLU A 7 -7.19 3.41 -1.74
C GLU A 7 -6.71 2.63 -0.51
N GLN A 8 -6.56 1.31 -0.64
CA GLN A 8 -6.07 0.49 0.46
C GLN A 8 -4.65 0.83 0.84
N ILE A 9 -3.77 1.07 -0.14
CA ILE A 9 -2.39 1.47 0.12
C ILE A 9 -2.37 2.81 0.86
N ARG A 10 -3.17 3.76 0.40
CA ARG A 10 -3.27 5.09 1.01
C ARG A 10 -3.80 5.01 2.44
N MET A 11 -4.86 4.22 2.64
CA MET A 11 -5.43 4.02 3.98
C MET A 11 -4.41 3.40 4.92
N ALA A 12 -3.67 2.39 4.45
CA ALA A 12 -2.68 1.70 5.28
C ALA A 12 -1.55 2.64 5.68
N ARG A 13 -1.01 3.39 4.71
CA ARG A 13 0.05 4.35 5.00
C ARG A 13 -0.43 5.38 6.01
N SER A 14 -1.64 5.90 5.81
CA SER A 14 -2.23 6.89 6.71
C SER A 14 -2.47 6.33 8.11
N ALA A 15 -2.99 5.10 8.19
CA ALA A 15 -3.24 4.44 9.47
C ALA A 15 -1.95 4.25 10.27
N LEU A 16 -0.85 3.98 9.58
CA LEU A 16 0.45 3.82 10.20
C LEU A 16 1.15 5.15 10.52
N GLY A 17 0.62 6.24 9.98
CA GLY A 17 1.22 7.56 10.16
C GLY A 17 2.54 7.73 9.43
N TRP A 18 2.77 6.97 8.37
CA TRP A 18 4.03 7.01 7.63
C TRP A 18 4.04 8.10 6.56
N SER A 19 5.14 8.84 6.51
CA SER A 19 5.45 9.67 5.34
C SER A 19 5.86 8.76 4.19
N PHE A 20 5.95 9.30 2.98
CA PHE A 20 6.47 8.52 1.85
C PHE A 20 7.90 8.08 2.08
N GLU A 21 8.70 8.91 2.75
CA GLU A 21 10.08 8.59 3.08
C GLU A 21 10.17 7.42 4.06
N GLU A 22 9.33 7.42 5.08
CA GLU A 22 9.28 6.32 6.04
C GLU A 22 8.81 5.03 5.37
N PHE A 23 7.77 5.12 4.55
CA PHE A 23 7.25 4.00 3.79
C PHE A 23 8.33 3.42 2.87
N SER A 24 9.05 4.30 2.17
CA SER A 24 10.13 3.90 1.27
C SER A 24 11.22 3.12 2.00
N LYS A 25 11.60 3.55 3.20
CA LYS A 25 12.59 2.85 4.00
C LYS A 25 12.15 1.43 4.35
N GLU A 26 10.87 1.26 4.64
CA GLU A 26 10.35 -0.03 5.07
C GLU A 26 10.17 -1.00 3.92
N CYS A 27 9.72 -0.52 2.76
CA CYS A 27 9.38 -1.42 1.65
C CYS A 27 10.43 -1.47 0.55
N LEU A 28 11.45 -0.63 0.61
CA LEU A 28 12.53 -0.56 -0.37
C LEU A 28 12.08 -0.16 -1.78
N VAL A 29 10.90 0.46 -1.85
CA VAL A 29 10.40 1.08 -3.08
C VAL A 29 10.59 2.58 -2.91
N SER A 30 11.09 3.27 -3.95
CA SER A 30 11.39 4.70 -3.81
C SER A 30 10.16 5.53 -3.46
N ALA A 31 10.38 6.59 -2.68
CA ALA A 31 9.31 7.52 -2.31
C ALA A 31 8.64 8.11 -3.55
N ARG A 32 9.41 8.39 -4.60
CA ARG A 32 8.87 8.89 -5.86
C ARG A 32 7.88 7.90 -6.48
N THR A 33 8.23 6.62 -6.51
CA THR A 33 7.35 5.58 -7.03
C THR A 33 6.09 5.46 -6.20
N LEU A 34 6.23 5.51 -4.87
CA LEU A 34 5.08 5.42 -3.97
C LEU A 34 4.13 6.60 -4.17
N ARG A 35 4.66 7.82 -4.35
CA ARG A 35 3.82 8.99 -4.65
C ARG A 35 3.06 8.82 -5.96
N ARG A 36 3.73 8.30 -6.97
CA ARG A 36 3.11 8.10 -8.29
C ARG A 36 2.00 7.05 -8.22
N ILE A 37 2.22 5.98 -7.46
CA ILE A 37 1.19 4.96 -7.26
C ILE A 37 -0.06 5.56 -6.63
N GLU A 38 0.11 6.44 -5.63
CA GLU A 38 -1.02 7.03 -4.92
C GLU A 38 -1.69 8.18 -5.69
N SER A 39 -1.03 8.78 -6.67
CA SER A 39 -1.54 9.99 -7.30
C SER A 39 -1.72 9.92 -8.82
N GLU A 40 -1.00 9.07 -9.52
CA GLU A 40 -0.92 9.13 -10.98
C GLU A 40 -1.24 7.81 -11.67
N GLY A 41 -2.47 7.39 -11.63
CA GLY A 41 -2.89 6.19 -12.34
C GLY A 41 -2.74 4.92 -11.54
N GLY A 42 -2.42 5.05 -10.28
CA GLY A 42 -2.52 3.95 -9.36
C GLY A 42 -1.56 2.80 -9.64
N LEU A 43 -2.09 1.61 -9.53
CA LEU A 43 -1.28 0.39 -9.58
C LEU A 43 -0.61 0.15 -10.93
N ASP A 44 -1.06 0.82 -11.99
CA ASP A 44 -0.42 0.71 -13.31
C ASP A 44 1.01 1.23 -13.30
N LYS A 45 1.37 2.03 -12.30
CA LYS A 45 2.72 2.58 -12.16
C LYS A 45 3.63 1.68 -11.34
N ALA A 46 3.12 0.56 -10.86
CA ALA A 46 3.91 -0.35 -10.03
C ALA A 46 4.14 -1.68 -10.75
N THR A 47 5.35 -2.23 -10.59
CA THR A 47 5.64 -3.57 -11.07
C THR A 47 5.05 -4.59 -10.09
N PRO A 48 4.78 -5.83 -10.52
CA PRO A 48 4.35 -6.88 -9.60
C PRO A 48 5.31 -7.07 -8.42
N ALA A 49 6.61 -6.95 -8.66
CA ALA A 49 7.62 -7.07 -7.60
C ALA A 49 7.47 -5.95 -6.57
N ASN A 50 7.24 -4.72 -7.03
CA ASN A 50 7.04 -3.58 -6.11
C ASN A 50 5.74 -3.74 -5.32
N LEU A 51 4.67 -4.21 -5.96
CA LEU A 51 3.40 -4.44 -5.27
C LEU A 51 3.54 -5.49 -4.17
N LYS A 52 4.32 -6.53 -4.44
CA LYS A 52 4.58 -7.57 -3.44
C LYS A 52 5.34 -6.99 -2.24
N LEU A 53 6.36 -6.17 -2.48
CA LEU A 53 7.12 -5.52 -1.41
C LEU A 53 6.23 -4.61 -0.59
N ILE A 54 5.39 -3.81 -1.24
CA ILE A 54 4.45 -2.91 -0.58
C ILE A 54 3.50 -3.71 0.31
N ARG A 55 2.89 -4.75 -0.24
CA ARG A 55 1.93 -5.56 0.50
C ARG A 55 2.56 -6.21 1.72
N GLU A 56 3.70 -6.88 1.53
CA GLU A 56 4.38 -7.58 2.61
C GLU A 56 4.82 -6.63 3.71
N THR A 57 5.30 -5.45 3.33
CA THR A 57 5.72 -4.43 4.29
C THR A 57 4.55 -3.95 5.15
N LEU A 58 3.42 -3.67 4.52
CA LEU A 58 2.24 -3.20 5.24
C LEU A 58 1.67 -4.30 6.13
N GLU A 59 1.63 -5.54 5.63
CA GLU A 59 1.16 -6.66 6.43
C GLU A 59 2.06 -6.89 7.64
N ALA A 60 3.37 -6.80 7.46
CA ALA A 60 4.31 -6.94 8.56
C ALA A 60 4.17 -5.83 9.61
N ALA A 61 3.68 -4.67 9.19
CA ALA A 61 3.44 -3.55 10.11
C ALA A 61 2.08 -3.64 10.82
N GLY A 62 1.29 -4.69 10.57
CA GLY A 62 0.04 -4.93 11.24
C GLY A 62 -1.21 -4.57 10.46
N VAL A 63 -1.07 -4.35 9.16
CA VAL A 63 -2.23 -4.01 8.30
C VAL A 63 -2.81 -5.29 7.70
N GLU A 64 -4.12 -5.42 7.81
CA GLU A 64 -4.88 -6.45 7.11
C GLU A 64 -5.69 -5.78 6.01
N PHE A 65 -5.59 -6.29 4.78
CA PHE A 65 -6.38 -5.78 3.67
C PHE A 65 -7.71 -6.53 3.60
N VAL A 66 -8.81 -5.80 3.56
CA VAL A 66 -10.16 -6.39 3.54
C VAL A 66 -10.90 -5.89 2.30
N GLY A 67 -11.66 -6.80 1.67
CA GLY A 67 -12.40 -6.47 0.45
C GLY A 67 -11.51 -6.37 -0.77
N GLY A 68 -12.14 -6.40 -1.92
CA GLY A 68 -11.48 -6.17 -3.20
C GLY A 68 -12.08 -4.95 -3.88
N PRO A 69 -11.69 -4.66 -5.14
CA PRO A 69 -12.15 -3.45 -5.83
C PRO A 69 -13.67 -3.28 -5.90
N GLY A 70 -14.40 -4.37 -5.96
CA GLY A 70 -15.87 -4.32 -6.02
C GLY A 70 -16.57 -4.51 -4.69
N ASP A 71 -15.84 -4.67 -3.60
CA ASP A 71 -16.37 -5.11 -2.31
C ASP A 71 -16.15 -4.12 -1.17
N GLY A 72 -16.03 -2.84 -1.49
CA GLY A 72 -15.77 -1.83 -0.47
C GLY A 72 -14.39 -2.04 0.17
N PRO A 73 -13.31 -1.87 -0.59
CA PRO A 73 -11.96 -2.15 -0.08
C PRO A 73 -11.60 -1.28 1.11
N GLY A 74 -10.95 -1.89 2.08
CA GLY A 74 -10.52 -1.19 3.29
C GLY A 74 -9.32 -1.86 3.91
N VAL A 75 -8.96 -1.41 5.10
CA VAL A 75 -7.85 -1.98 5.87
C VAL A 75 -8.26 -2.08 7.32
N ARG A 76 -7.65 -3.04 8.01
CA ARG A 76 -7.76 -3.18 9.47
C ARG A 76 -6.36 -3.11 10.04
N LEU A 77 -6.19 -2.33 11.08
CA LEU A 77 -4.88 -2.19 11.72
C LEU A 77 -4.87 -3.00 13.01
N TRP A 78 -3.95 -3.93 13.08
CA TRP A 78 -3.74 -4.75 14.26
C TRP A 78 -2.58 -4.17 15.07
N LYS A 79 -2.91 -3.56 16.18
CA LYS A 79 -1.92 -3.02 17.12
C LYS A 79 -2.20 -3.49 18.53
#